data_b4861a98a5ad4a876dbfc9ae76b458ac
#
_entry.id   b4861a98a5ad4a876dbfc9ae76b458ac
#
_cell.length_a   1.000
_cell.length_b   1.000
_cell.length_c   1.000
_cell.angle_alpha   90.00
_cell.angle_beta   90.00
_cell.angle_gamma   90.00
#
_symmetry.space_group_name_H-M   'P 1'
#
loop_
_entity.id
_entity.type
_entity.pdbx_description
1 polymer ?
#
loop_
_entity_poly.entity_id
_entity_poly.type
_entity_poly.pdbx_seq_one_letter_code
_entity_poly.pdbx_strand_id
1 'polypeptide(L)'
;MTLQQCIGRVDEMMHNTCSDHQKILWLSALDGQIQQQIIDTHEGSGAPFVSYESGDGDRTLLAQPPFDQMYLHYLQAQIHYQNGELNRYNNAIALFQAAFDAYANHYNRTHRPLGSKIRYF
;
A
#
# COMPACT_ATOMS: atom_id res chain seq x y z
N MET A 1 7.44 -5.67 5.83
CA MET A 1 7.50 -6.56 4.64
C MET A 1 8.24 -5.84 3.54
N THR A 2 9.14 -6.53 2.86
CA THR A 2 9.83 -5.96 1.71
C THR A 2 8.99 -6.10 0.45
N LEU A 3 9.36 -5.36 -0.60
CA LEU A 3 8.73 -5.42 -1.90
C LEU A 3 8.70 -6.87 -2.43
N GLN A 4 9.85 -7.54 -2.38
CA GLN A 4 9.97 -8.91 -2.87
C GLN A 4 9.18 -9.91 -2.05
N GLN A 5 9.15 -9.75 -0.73
CA GLN A 5 8.35 -10.61 0.13
C GLN A 5 6.87 -10.50 -0.18
N CYS A 6 6.39 -9.30 -0.43
CA CYS A 6 4.99 -9.08 -0.79
C CYS A 6 4.62 -9.79 -2.10
N ILE A 7 5.45 -9.60 -3.12
CA ILE A 7 5.21 -10.22 -4.44
C ILE A 7 5.24 -11.75 -4.31
N GLY A 8 6.22 -12.29 -3.60
CA GLY A 8 6.32 -13.73 -3.41
C GLY A 8 5.14 -14.32 -2.67
N ARG A 9 4.65 -13.64 -1.64
CA ARG A 9 3.49 -14.11 -0.88
C ARG A 9 2.22 -14.14 -1.71
N VAL A 10 2.00 -13.12 -2.54
CA VAL A 10 0.84 -13.10 -3.43
C VAL A 10 0.93 -14.21 -4.47
N ASP A 11 2.11 -14.45 -5.01
CA ASP A 11 2.31 -15.53 -5.99
C ASP A 11 2.06 -16.91 -5.38
N GLU A 12 2.34 -17.08 -4.09
CA GLU A 12 2.00 -18.31 -3.38
C GLU A 12 0.50 -18.44 -3.10
N MET A 13 -0.18 -17.32 -2.86
CA MET A 13 -1.60 -17.33 -2.51
C MET A 13 -2.50 -17.54 -3.72
N MET A 14 -2.09 -17.09 -4.89
CA MET A 14 -2.90 -17.18 -6.09
C MET A 14 -2.03 -17.27 -7.34
N HIS A 15 -2.41 -18.18 -8.22
CA HIS A 15 -1.75 -18.31 -9.51
C HIS A 15 -2.11 -17.12 -10.41
N ASN A 16 -1.09 -16.53 -11.06
CA ASN A 16 -1.33 -15.39 -11.95
C ASN A 16 -0.21 -15.34 -13.02
N THR A 17 -0.50 -14.64 -14.11
CA THR A 17 0.44 -14.41 -15.19
C THR A 17 0.99 -13.00 -15.22
N CYS A 18 0.70 -12.18 -14.19
CA CYS A 18 1.21 -10.82 -14.10
C CYS A 18 2.70 -10.83 -13.83
N SER A 19 3.43 -9.95 -14.52
CA SER A 19 4.88 -9.84 -14.31
C SER A 19 5.22 -9.21 -12.98
N ASP A 20 6.42 -9.47 -12.49
CA ASP A 20 6.92 -8.80 -11.29
C ASP A 20 7.02 -7.30 -11.51
N HIS A 21 7.41 -6.88 -12.71
CA HIS A 21 7.47 -5.46 -13.05
C HIS A 21 6.10 -4.77 -12.87
N GLN A 22 5.02 -5.40 -13.33
CA GLN A 22 3.68 -4.86 -13.16
C GLN A 22 3.31 -4.76 -11.69
N LYS A 23 3.64 -5.78 -10.89
CA LYS A 23 3.37 -5.77 -9.45
C LYS A 23 4.16 -4.67 -8.74
N ILE A 24 5.41 -4.45 -9.14
CA ILE A 24 6.23 -3.37 -8.60
C ILE A 24 5.61 -2.01 -8.91
N LEU A 25 5.11 -1.81 -10.13
CA LEU A 25 4.43 -0.57 -10.50
C LEU A 25 3.19 -0.33 -9.62
N TRP A 26 2.39 -1.37 -9.39
CA TRP A 26 1.21 -1.25 -8.54
C TRP A 26 1.58 -0.89 -7.10
N LEU A 27 2.58 -1.55 -6.53
CA LEU A 27 3.02 -1.26 -5.16
C LEU A 27 3.64 0.12 -5.06
N SER A 28 4.39 0.54 -6.08
CA SER A 28 4.96 1.88 -6.13
C SER A 28 3.87 2.96 -6.14
N ALA A 29 2.83 2.76 -6.93
CA ALA A 29 1.70 3.69 -7.00
C ALA A 29 0.98 3.78 -5.65
N LEU A 30 0.78 2.64 -4.98
CA LEU A 30 0.13 2.62 -3.67
C LEU A 30 0.97 3.33 -2.61
N ASP A 31 2.26 3.03 -2.53
CA ASP A 31 3.12 3.68 -1.53
C ASP A 31 3.33 5.16 -1.82
N GLY A 32 3.33 5.55 -3.10
CA GLY A 32 3.31 6.97 -3.45
C GLY A 32 2.05 7.67 -2.94
N GLN A 33 0.91 7.01 -3.05
CA GLN A 33 -0.35 7.51 -2.52
C GLN A 33 -0.35 7.59 -0.99
N ILE A 34 0.18 6.57 -0.33
CA ILE A 34 0.32 6.55 1.14
C ILE A 34 1.20 7.72 1.59
N GLN A 35 2.34 7.93 0.93
CA GLN A 35 3.22 9.05 1.26
C GLN A 35 2.48 10.38 1.14
N GLN A 36 1.79 10.60 0.04
CA GLN A 36 1.13 11.86 -0.25
C GLN A 36 -0.09 12.10 0.64
N GLN A 37 -0.93 11.09 0.83
CA GLN A 37 -2.22 11.26 1.50
C GLN A 37 -2.16 11.06 3.01
N ILE A 38 -1.20 10.29 3.50
CA ILE A 38 -1.11 9.94 4.91
C ILE A 38 0.15 10.54 5.53
N ILE A 39 1.33 10.16 5.04
CA ILE A 39 2.59 10.52 5.72
C ILE A 39 2.86 12.01 5.62
N ASP A 40 2.74 12.60 4.43
CA ASP A 40 3.03 14.02 4.21
C ASP A 40 2.00 14.96 4.85
N THR A 41 0.85 14.44 5.28
CA THR A 41 -0.16 15.22 5.98
C THR A 41 0.11 15.31 7.48
N HIS A 42 1.19 14.70 7.96
CA HIS A 42 1.57 14.66 9.37
C HIS A 42 3.00 15.17 9.56
N GLU A 43 3.30 15.57 10.79
CA GLU A 43 4.66 15.98 11.15
C GLU A 43 5.62 14.78 11.11
N GLY A 44 6.88 15.05 10.78
CA GLY A 44 7.92 14.00 10.76
C GLY A 44 7.87 13.09 9.56
N SER A 45 7.35 13.58 8.44
CA SER A 45 7.23 12.77 7.21
C SER A 45 8.58 12.30 6.64
N GLY A 46 9.66 13.00 6.94
CA GLY A 46 10.99 12.62 6.48
C GLY A 46 11.21 12.89 4.99
N ALA A 47 12.03 12.03 4.36
CA ALA A 47 12.39 12.17 2.96
C ALA A 47 11.20 11.85 2.03
N PRO A 48 11.14 12.46 0.84
CA PRO A 48 10.12 12.12 -0.14
C PRO A 48 10.21 10.65 -0.57
N PHE A 49 9.06 10.08 -0.91
CA PHE A 49 9.02 8.72 -1.46
C PHE A 49 9.65 8.68 -2.85
N VAL A 50 10.50 7.69 -3.07
CA VAL A 50 11.11 7.41 -4.38
C VAL A 50 10.49 6.13 -4.92
N SER A 51 9.99 6.18 -6.15
CA SER A 51 9.33 5.04 -6.80
C SER A 51 10.21 3.80 -6.80
N TYR A 52 9.56 2.64 -6.68
CA TYR A 52 10.26 1.36 -6.72
C TYR A 52 10.64 1.00 -8.16
N GLU A 53 11.81 0.38 -8.29
CA GLU A 53 12.31 -0.14 -9.57
C GLU A 53 12.62 -1.63 -9.42
N SER A 54 12.94 -2.29 -10.54
CA SER A 54 13.16 -3.74 -10.55
C SER A 54 14.27 -4.22 -9.63
N GLY A 55 15.26 -3.38 -9.34
CA GLY A 55 16.35 -3.72 -8.42
C GLY A 55 16.03 -3.49 -6.94
N ASP A 56 14.82 -3.03 -6.62
CA ASP A 56 14.48 -2.57 -5.26
C ASP A 56 13.79 -3.64 -4.41
N GLY A 57 13.95 -4.93 -4.74
CA GLY A 57 13.28 -6.01 -4.00
C GLY A 57 13.50 -5.99 -2.50
N ASP A 58 14.63 -5.49 -2.05
CA ASP A 58 14.97 -5.43 -0.62
C ASP A 58 14.38 -4.22 0.10
N ARG A 59 13.80 -3.28 -0.62
CA ARG A 59 13.21 -2.10 0.02
C ARG A 59 11.98 -2.47 0.83
N THR A 60 11.89 -1.90 2.02
CA THR A 60 10.73 -2.10 2.90
C THR A 60 9.58 -1.21 2.47
N LEU A 61 8.38 -1.79 2.40
CA LEU A 61 7.16 -1.05 2.11
C LEU A 61 6.86 -0.07 3.26
N LEU A 62 6.16 1.01 2.95
CA LEU A 62 5.95 2.10 3.90
C LEU A 62 5.12 1.72 5.11
N ALA A 63 4.02 0.99 4.91
CA ALA A 63 3.17 0.56 6.02
C ALA A 63 3.83 -0.62 6.74
N GLN A 64 4.01 -0.48 8.05
CA GLN A 64 4.67 -1.47 8.90
C GLN A 64 3.67 -2.50 9.43
N PRO A 65 4.14 -3.69 9.86
CA PRO A 65 3.24 -4.63 10.53
C PRO A 65 2.54 -4.00 11.73
N PRO A 66 1.29 -4.33 12.02
CA PRO A 66 0.45 -5.34 11.37
C PRO A 66 -0.33 -4.82 10.16
N PHE A 67 -0.06 -3.61 9.68
CA PHE A 67 -0.84 -2.96 8.64
C PHE A 67 -0.40 -3.33 7.22
N ASP A 68 0.69 -4.06 7.07
CA ASP A 68 1.25 -4.42 5.76
C ASP A 68 0.41 -5.47 5.00
N GLN A 69 -0.59 -6.06 5.63
CA GLN A 69 -1.51 -6.97 4.94
C GLN A 69 -2.30 -6.28 3.82
N MET A 70 -2.45 -4.96 3.88
CA MET A 70 -3.13 -4.21 2.83
C MET A 70 -2.47 -4.38 1.47
N TYR A 71 -1.16 -4.56 1.42
CA TYR A 71 -0.44 -4.75 0.16
C TYR A 71 -0.85 -6.05 -0.52
N LEU A 72 -1.06 -7.11 0.25
CA LEU A 72 -1.50 -8.39 -0.28
C LEU A 72 -2.90 -8.26 -0.89
N HIS A 73 -3.80 -7.62 -0.19
CA HIS A 73 -5.16 -7.38 -0.69
C HIS A 73 -5.15 -6.50 -1.95
N TYR A 74 -4.29 -5.50 -1.97
CA TYR A 74 -4.19 -4.60 -3.11
C TYR A 74 -3.71 -5.34 -4.37
N LEU A 75 -2.65 -6.13 -4.25
CA LEU A 75 -2.15 -6.92 -5.38
C LEU A 75 -3.17 -7.95 -5.85
N GLN A 76 -3.84 -8.63 -4.93
CA GLN A 76 -4.90 -9.56 -5.29
C GLN A 76 -6.02 -8.87 -6.06
N ALA A 77 -6.43 -7.69 -5.62
CA ALA A 77 -7.46 -6.91 -6.30
C ALA A 77 -7.02 -6.55 -7.72
N GLN A 78 -5.80 -6.07 -7.89
CA GLN A 78 -5.28 -5.70 -9.21
C GLN A 78 -5.20 -6.91 -10.15
N ILE A 79 -4.79 -8.06 -9.64
CA ILE A 79 -4.72 -9.29 -10.44
C ILE A 79 -6.13 -9.73 -10.87
N HIS A 80 -7.09 -9.71 -9.96
CA HIS A 80 -8.49 -10.04 -10.29
C HIS A 80 -9.06 -9.09 -11.32
N TYR A 81 -8.76 -7.81 -11.19
CA TYR A 81 -9.20 -6.81 -12.16
C TYR A 81 -8.65 -7.11 -13.55
N GLN A 82 -7.36 -7.42 -13.65
CA GLN A 82 -6.70 -7.76 -14.91
C GLN A 82 -7.33 -9.01 -15.56
N ASN A 83 -7.77 -9.95 -14.73
CA ASN A 83 -8.36 -11.20 -15.21
C ASN A 83 -9.86 -11.07 -15.51
N GLY A 84 -10.45 -9.90 -15.31
CA GLY A 84 -11.89 -9.69 -15.53
C GLY A 84 -12.78 -10.33 -14.46
N GLU A 85 -12.23 -10.68 -13.31
CA GLU A 85 -12.95 -11.34 -12.21
C GLU A 85 -13.54 -10.31 -11.26
N LEU A 86 -14.60 -9.63 -11.70
CA LEU A 86 -15.14 -8.46 -10.99
C LEU A 86 -15.63 -8.76 -9.59
N ASN A 87 -16.27 -9.91 -9.36
CA ASN A 87 -16.74 -10.26 -8.03
C ASN A 87 -15.59 -10.46 -7.05
N ARG A 88 -14.52 -11.12 -7.50
CA ARG A 88 -13.32 -11.32 -6.68
C ARG A 88 -12.58 -10.00 -6.46
N TYR A 89 -12.54 -9.16 -7.50
CA TYR A 89 -11.98 -7.82 -7.36
C TYR A 89 -12.72 -7.02 -6.29
N ASN A 90 -14.04 -7.02 -6.33
CA ASN A 90 -14.84 -6.27 -5.36
C ASN A 90 -14.58 -6.73 -3.92
N ASN A 91 -14.46 -8.05 -3.71
CA ASN A 91 -14.14 -8.59 -2.38
C ASN A 91 -12.73 -8.19 -1.92
N ALA A 92 -11.75 -8.30 -2.81
CA ALA A 92 -10.36 -7.96 -2.47
C ALA A 92 -10.20 -6.47 -2.22
N ILE A 93 -10.84 -5.62 -3.03
CA ILE A 93 -10.71 -4.17 -2.85
C ILE A 93 -11.42 -3.70 -1.56
N ALA A 94 -12.49 -4.38 -1.16
CA ALA A 94 -13.14 -4.07 0.11
C ALA A 94 -12.23 -4.40 1.31
N LEU A 95 -11.53 -5.54 1.25
CA LEU A 95 -10.55 -5.90 2.27
C LEU A 95 -9.37 -4.93 2.29
N PHE A 96 -8.90 -4.53 1.12
CA PHE A 96 -7.85 -3.52 1.02
C PHE A 96 -8.31 -2.20 1.64
N GLN A 97 -9.50 -1.74 1.30
CA GLN A 97 -10.00 -0.45 1.80
C GLN A 97 -10.11 -0.44 3.32
N ALA A 98 -10.59 -1.55 3.90
CA ALA A 98 -10.67 -1.69 5.35
C ALA A 98 -9.28 -1.64 6.00
N ALA A 99 -8.31 -2.32 5.40
CA ALA A 99 -6.94 -2.32 5.91
C ALA A 99 -6.26 -0.96 5.75
N PHE A 100 -6.50 -0.28 4.62
CA PHE A 100 -5.98 1.06 4.38
C PHE A 100 -6.53 2.06 5.40
N ASP A 101 -7.84 2.00 5.66
CA ASP A 101 -8.48 2.88 6.64
C ASP A 101 -7.95 2.63 8.05
N ALA A 102 -7.71 1.37 8.40
CA ALA A 102 -7.13 1.02 9.69
C ALA A 102 -5.73 1.60 9.86
N TYR A 103 -4.91 1.54 8.81
CA TYR A 103 -3.58 2.14 8.82
C TYR A 103 -3.67 3.66 8.95
N ALA A 104 -4.52 4.30 8.15
CA ALA A 104 -4.69 5.75 8.19
C ALA A 104 -5.14 6.21 9.58
N ASN A 105 -6.09 5.51 10.19
CA ASN A 105 -6.55 5.83 11.54
C ASN A 105 -5.44 5.66 12.58
N HIS A 106 -4.66 4.59 12.47
CA HIS A 106 -3.51 4.38 13.34
C HIS A 106 -2.50 5.51 13.20
N TYR A 107 -2.19 5.90 11.97
CA TYR A 107 -1.22 6.97 11.70
C TYR A 107 -1.72 8.30 12.29
N ASN A 108 -3.00 8.60 12.14
CA ASN A 108 -3.62 9.80 12.72
C ASN A 108 -3.49 9.84 14.24
N ARG A 109 -3.58 8.68 14.90
CA ARG A 109 -3.49 8.62 16.37
C ARG A 109 -2.05 8.71 16.88
N THR A 110 -1.07 8.28 16.06
CA THR A 110 0.33 8.20 16.49
C THR A 110 1.20 9.34 15.97
N HIS A 111 0.70 10.12 15.03
CA HIS A 111 1.42 11.25 14.45
C HIS A 111 0.56 12.49 14.45
N ARG A 112 1.21 13.63 14.67
CA ARG A 112 0.50 14.91 14.74
C ARG A 112 0.19 15.41 13.33
N PRO A 113 -1.09 15.69 13.00
CA PRO A 113 -1.44 16.25 11.71
C PRO A 113 -0.85 17.63 11.51
N LEU A 114 -0.38 17.91 10.29
CA LEU A 114 0.09 19.24 9.92
C LEU A 114 -1.07 20.22 9.96
N GLY A 115 -0.81 21.43 10.44
CA GLY A 115 -1.80 22.49 10.46
C GLY A 115 -2.94 22.28 11.45
N SER A 116 -2.86 21.25 12.30
CA SER A 116 -3.90 20.98 13.29
C SER A 116 -4.19 22.15 14.21
N LYS A 117 -3.19 22.99 14.50
CA LYS A 117 -3.34 24.18 15.32
C LYS A 117 -4.18 25.26 14.65
N ILE A 118 -4.17 25.31 13.34
CA ILE A 118 -4.86 26.33 12.56
C ILE A 118 -6.37 26.11 12.58
N ARG A 119 -6.79 24.89 12.77
CA ARG A 119 -8.20 24.50 12.68
C ARG A 119 -9.06 24.98 13.84
N TYR A 120 -8.46 25.41 14.91
CA TYR A 120 -9.17 25.70 16.13
C TYR A 120 -9.45 27.18 16.32
N PHE A 121 -9.34 27.94 15.27
CA PHE A 121 -9.61 29.37 15.29
C PHE A 121 -10.78 29.76 14.49
#